data_7f3d585f254679757fd195847a1cb4b1
#
_entry.id   7f3d585f254679757fd195847a1cb4b1
#
_cell.length_a   1.000
_cell.length_b   1.000
_cell.length_c   1.000
_cell.angle_alpha   90.00
_cell.angle_beta   90.00
_cell.angle_gamma   90.00
#
_symmetry.space_group_name_H-M   'P 1'
#
loop_
_entity.id
_entity.type
_entity.pdbx_description
1 polymer ?
#
loop_
_entity_poly.entity_id
_entity_poly.type
_entity_poly.pdbx_seq_one_letter_code
_entity_poly.pdbx_strand_id
1 'polypeptide(L)'
;FIAFNWHALPRMAKFALAEATLAATVLACLWRGPDTIAGTAALAGAALVTGGLLALVGQTYQTGADTFELFAMWALLILPWALAGRQAPLWLIWLALVNLAAQLWFARWGMRAFAGGNANLWTLFLINAAALAAWEMLRAAGLREFLAPWAQRIVALASGVAATAIGVLAVIDAQTPRWLAALAWLAWLGAIWMAFRVRRVDVFVLAGALLSVIVVVALFLGKYLHADNSFFSPLLIAAAVIALATGGAVTLKRLATEEA
;
A
#
# COMPACT_ATOMS: atom_id res chain seq x y z
N PHE A 1 11.85 -7.09 -29.56
CA PHE A 1 11.69 -8.18 -30.57
C PHE A 1 10.64 -9.21 -30.11
N ILE A 2 10.73 -9.77 -28.88
CA ILE A 2 9.79 -10.78 -28.35
C ILE A 2 8.36 -10.23 -28.27
N ALA A 3 8.17 -9.03 -27.72
CA ALA A 3 6.85 -8.42 -27.58
C ALA A 3 6.15 -8.21 -28.94
N PHE A 4 6.91 -7.81 -29.97
CA PHE A 4 6.37 -7.59 -31.31
C PHE A 4 5.91 -8.90 -31.97
N ASN A 5 6.65 -9.99 -31.76
CA ASN A 5 6.33 -11.30 -32.36
C ASN A 5 5.51 -12.21 -31.42
N TRP A 6 5.02 -11.71 -30.28
CA TRP A 6 4.31 -12.52 -29.30
C TRP A 6 3.11 -13.27 -29.85
N HIS A 7 2.34 -12.65 -30.75
CA HIS A 7 1.16 -13.28 -31.36
C HIS A 7 1.51 -14.43 -32.31
N ALA A 8 2.67 -14.35 -32.96
CA ALA A 8 3.15 -15.39 -33.88
C ALA A 8 3.72 -16.62 -33.18
N LEU A 9 4.06 -16.53 -31.89
CA LEU A 9 4.64 -17.65 -31.15
C LEU A 9 3.60 -18.75 -30.86
N PRO A 10 3.94 -20.04 -31.09
CA PRO A 10 3.13 -21.16 -30.66
C PRO A 10 2.89 -21.14 -29.14
N ARG A 11 1.75 -21.68 -28.69
CA ARG A 11 1.41 -21.73 -27.25
C ARG A 11 2.54 -22.31 -26.41
N MET A 12 3.07 -23.47 -26.80
CA MET A 12 4.14 -24.15 -26.07
C MET A 12 5.42 -23.31 -25.99
N ALA A 13 5.73 -22.56 -27.04
CA ALA A 13 6.90 -21.68 -27.02
C ALA A 13 6.76 -20.53 -26.02
N LYS A 14 5.53 -19.98 -25.84
CA LYS A 14 5.24 -18.97 -24.83
C LYS A 14 5.47 -19.51 -23.42
N PHE A 15 4.95 -20.71 -23.13
CA PHE A 15 5.18 -21.37 -21.83
C PHE A 15 6.65 -21.67 -21.60
N ALA A 16 7.33 -22.30 -22.58
CA ALA A 16 8.75 -22.60 -22.47
C ALA A 16 9.61 -21.35 -22.22
N LEU A 17 9.28 -20.23 -22.88
CA LEU A 17 9.98 -18.95 -22.67
C LEU A 17 9.77 -18.41 -21.25
N ALA A 18 8.53 -18.44 -20.75
CA ALA A 18 8.21 -17.97 -19.41
C ALA A 18 8.82 -18.86 -18.32
N GLU A 19 8.76 -20.18 -18.48
CA GLU A 19 9.38 -21.16 -17.57
C GLU A 19 10.92 -21.06 -17.59
N ALA A 20 11.52 -20.91 -18.77
CA ALA A 20 12.96 -20.69 -18.88
C ALA A 20 13.39 -19.39 -18.20
N THR A 21 12.61 -18.32 -18.35
CA THR A 21 12.86 -17.04 -17.67
C THR A 21 12.73 -17.18 -16.16
N LEU A 22 11.71 -17.90 -15.67
CA LEU A 22 11.55 -18.20 -14.25
C LEU A 22 12.74 -18.98 -13.71
N ALA A 23 13.13 -20.07 -14.41
CA ALA A 23 14.28 -20.88 -14.02
C ALA A 23 15.57 -20.06 -14.01
N ALA A 24 15.81 -19.25 -15.06
CA ALA A 24 16.99 -18.40 -15.16
C ALA A 24 17.06 -17.36 -14.02
N THR A 25 15.95 -16.73 -13.64
CA THR A 25 15.93 -15.77 -12.54
C THR A 25 16.15 -16.44 -11.18
N VAL A 26 15.56 -17.63 -10.94
CA VAL A 26 15.83 -18.41 -9.72
C VAL A 26 17.30 -18.86 -9.65
N LEU A 27 17.84 -19.41 -10.75
CA LEU A 27 19.26 -19.81 -10.82
C LEU A 27 20.20 -18.61 -10.62
N ALA A 28 19.87 -17.45 -11.20
CA ALA A 28 20.63 -16.21 -10.99
C ALA A 28 20.64 -15.78 -9.51
N CYS A 29 19.50 -15.92 -8.82
CA CYS A 29 19.42 -15.65 -7.39
C CYS A 29 20.31 -16.63 -6.60
N LEU A 30 20.25 -17.93 -6.90
CA LEU A 30 21.07 -18.93 -6.22
C LEU A 30 22.57 -18.72 -6.47
N TRP A 31 22.94 -18.37 -7.71
CA TRP A 31 24.33 -18.12 -8.07
C TRP A 31 24.91 -16.84 -7.45
N ARG A 32 24.14 -15.75 -7.45
CA ARG A 32 24.59 -14.46 -6.91
C ARG A 32 24.47 -14.37 -5.39
N GLY A 33 23.69 -15.24 -4.79
CA GLY A 33 23.29 -15.21 -3.38
C GLY A 33 22.07 -14.30 -3.12
N PRO A 34 21.13 -14.77 -2.31
CA PRO A 34 19.87 -14.04 -2.03
C PRO A 34 20.10 -12.68 -1.33
N ASP A 35 21.21 -12.54 -0.61
CA ASP A 35 21.55 -11.33 0.16
C ASP A 35 22.16 -10.20 -0.70
N THR A 36 22.47 -10.45 -1.96
CA THR A 36 23.01 -9.45 -2.89
C THR A 36 21.89 -8.67 -3.57
N ILE A 37 22.19 -7.44 -4.02
CA ILE A 37 21.25 -6.64 -4.80
C ILE A 37 20.80 -7.38 -6.06
N ALA A 38 21.74 -8.04 -6.75
CA ALA A 38 21.44 -8.80 -7.95
C ALA A 38 20.58 -10.04 -7.66
N GLY A 39 20.84 -10.76 -6.56
CA GLY A 39 20.01 -11.88 -6.12
C GLY A 39 18.61 -11.46 -5.70
N THR A 40 18.50 -10.35 -4.96
CA THR A 40 17.21 -9.74 -4.61
C THR A 40 16.41 -9.35 -5.85
N ALA A 41 17.04 -8.68 -6.82
CA ALA A 41 16.39 -8.29 -8.08
C ALA A 41 15.97 -9.51 -8.91
N ALA A 42 16.81 -10.56 -8.95
CA ALA A 42 16.50 -11.81 -9.65
C ALA A 42 15.29 -12.52 -9.03
N LEU A 43 15.21 -12.60 -7.69
CA LEU A 43 14.08 -13.24 -7.01
C LEU A 43 12.79 -12.41 -7.14
N ALA A 44 12.88 -11.07 -7.08
CA ALA A 44 11.75 -10.20 -7.39
C ALA A 44 11.28 -10.37 -8.85
N GLY A 45 12.22 -10.51 -9.80
CA GLY A 45 11.94 -10.85 -11.19
C GLY A 45 11.21 -12.20 -11.32
N ALA A 46 11.67 -13.23 -10.61
CA ALA A 46 11.01 -14.53 -10.56
C ALA A 46 9.55 -14.42 -10.03
N ALA A 47 9.34 -13.62 -8.98
CA ALA A 47 8.01 -13.36 -8.45
C ALA A 47 7.08 -12.70 -9.50
N LEU A 48 7.61 -11.76 -10.30
CA LEU A 48 6.84 -11.12 -11.39
C LEU A 48 6.55 -12.09 -12.54
N VAL A 49 7.54 -12.93 -12.94
CA VAL A 49 7.35 -13.95 -13.99
C VAL A 49 6.31 -14.99 -13.60
N THR A 50 6.19 -15.33 -12.32
CA THR A 50 5.13 -16.22 -11.82
C THR A 50 3.74 -15.67 -12.15
N GLY A 51 3.52 -14.37 -11.97
CA GLY A 51 2.25 -13.72 -12.37
C GLY A 51 2.03 -13.74 -13.89
N GLY A 52 3.10 -13.52 -14.66
CA GLY A 52 3.05 -13.65 -16.12
C GLY A 52 2.66 -15.07 -16.58
N LEU A 53 3.19 -16.11 -15.93
CA LEU A 53 2.81 -17.50 -16.18
C LEU A 53 1.33 -17.76 -15.85
N LEU A 54 0.84 -17.29 -14.70
CA LEU A 54 -0.57 -17.41 -14.34
C LEU A 54 -1.48 -16.72 -15.36
N ALA A 55 -1.12 -15.51 -15.80
CA ALA A 55 -1.85 -14.79 -16.82
C ALA A 55 -1.85 -15.55 -18.16
N LEU A 56 -0.71 -16.14 -18.53
CA LEU A 56 -0.58 -16.96 -19.74
C LEU A 56 -1.45 -18.22 -19.68
N VAL A 57 -1.53 -18.88 -18.53
CA VAL A 57 -2.45 -20.02 -18.27
C VAL A 57 -3.89 -19.56 -18.48
N GLY A 58 -4.32 -18.50 -17.81
CA GLY A 58 -5.67 -17.97 -17.91
C GLY A 58 -6.08 -17.62 -19.35
N GLN A 59 -5.19 -16.95 -20.10
CA GLN A 59 -5.42 -16.59 -21.49
C GLN A 59 -5.46 -17.80 -22.42
N THR A 60 -4.60 -18.79 -22.18
CA THR A 60 -4.46 -19.94 -23.08
C THR A 60 -5.59 -20.95 -22.91
N TYR A 61 -6.00 -21.21 -21.68
CA TYR A 61 -7.00 -22.20 -21.35
C TYR A 61 -8.40 -21.63 -21.12
N GLN A 62 -8.56 -20.30 -21.21
CA GLN A 62 -9.84 -19.61 -21.01
C GLN A 62 -10.55 -20.12 -19.75
N THR A 63 -9.82 -20.15 -18.65
CA THR A 63 -10.24 -20.79 -17.38
C THR A 63 -11.53 -20.22 -16.79
N GLY A 64 -12.00 -19.06 -17.30
CA GLY A 64 -13.16 -18.37 -16.74
C GLY A 64 -12.92 -17.77 -15.36
N ALA A 65 -11.68 -17.81 -14.87
CA ALA A 65 -11.31 -17.26 -13.58
C ALA A 65 -11.47 -15.74 -13.58
N ASP A 66 -12.03 -15.20 -12.51
CA ASP A 66 -12.14 -13.76 -12.30
C ASP A 66 -10.74 -13.13 -12.10
N THR A 67 -10.60 -11.87 -12.48
CA THR A 67 -9.31 -11.16 -12.40
C THR A 67 -8.73 -11.15 -10.98
N PHE A 68 -9.58 -11.05 -9.93
CA PHE A 68 -9.11 -11.08 -8.56
C PHE A 68 -8.48 -12.42 -8.17
N GLU A 69 -8.96 -13.53 -8.73
CA GLU A 69 -8.43 -14.89 -8.45
C GLU A 69 -7.00 -15.03 -8.95
N LEU A 70 -6.67 -14.43 -10.10
CA LEU A 70 -5.31 -14.40 -10.62
C LEU A 70 -4.36 -13.74 -9.61
N PHE A 71 -4.72 -12.56 -9.09
CA PHE A 71 -3.86 -11.84 -8.14
C PHE A 71 -3.82 -12.51 -6.77
N ALA A 72 -4.92 -13.11 -6.32
CA ALA A 72 -4.95 -13.88 -5.07
C ALA A 72 -4.05 -15.13 -5.16
N MET A 73 -4.15 -15.88 -6.27
CA MET A 73 -3.31 -17.06 -6.52
C MET A 73 -1.84 -16.65 -6.67
N TRP A 74 -1.58 -15.53 -7.34
CA TRP A 74 -0.22 -15.01 -7.46
C TRP A 74 0.37 -14.66 -6.09
N ALA A 75 -0.37 -13.96 -5.24
CA ALA A 75 0.05 -13.67 -3.87
C ALA A 75 0.32 -14.95 -3.07
N LEU A 76 -0.55 -15.97 -3.22
CA LEU A 76 -0.37 -17.27 -2.57
C LEU A 76 0.92 -17.98 -3.02
N LEU A 77 1.19 -17.99 -4.33
CA LEU A 77 2.35 -18.69 -4.91
C LEU A 77 3.68 -18.03 -4.57
N ILE A 78 3.73 -16.69 -4.41
CA ILE A 78 4.98 -16.01 -4.04
C ILE A 78 5.20 -15.93 -2.53
N LEU A 79 4.20 -16.25 -1.71
CA LEU A 79 4.32 -16.20 -0.25
C LEU A 79 5.47 -17.10 0.29
N PRO A 80 5.65 -18.36 -0.15
CA PRO A 80 6.79 -19.17 0.25
C PRO A 80 8.13 -18.52 -0.08
N TRP A 81 8.22 -17.81 -1.21
CA TRP A 81 9.45 -17.12 -1.61
C TRP A 81 9.71 -15.86 -0.76
N ALA A 82 8.64 -15.14 -0.38
CA ALA A 82 8.77 -14.01 0.53
C ALA A 82 9.27 -14.46 1.92
N LEU A 83 8.76 -15.60 2.38
CA LEU A 83 9.18 -16.20 3.66
C LEU A 83 10.62 -16.75 3.60
N ALA A 84 10.97 -17.51 2.56
CA ALA A 84 12.29 -18.13 2.42
C ALA A 84 13.37 -17.13 2.00
N GLY A 85 13.02 -16.18 1.10
CA GLY A 85 13.94 -15.18 0.58
C GLY A 85 14.28 -14.07 1.59
N ARG A 86 13.44 -13.84 2.58
CA ARG A 86 13.66 -12.86 3.67
C ARG A 86 14.07 -11.48 3.15
N GLN A 87 13.36 -11.00 2.15
CA GLN A 87 13.69 -9.75 1.43
C GLN A 87 12.51 -8.78 1.44
N ALA A 88 12.76 -7.52 1.80
CA ALA A 88 11.75 -6.47 1.83
C ALA A 88 10.98 -6.28 0.51
N PRO A 89 11.60 -6.29 -0.69
CA PRO A 89 10.87 -6.15 -1.95
C PRO A 89 9.81 -7.22 -2.19
N LEU A 90 10.06 -8.48 -1.79
CA LEU A 90 9.08 -9.57 -1.96
C LEU A 90 7.85 -9.36 -1.09
N TRP A 91 8.04 -8.90 0.15
CA TRP A 91 6.95 -8.54 1.04
C TRP A 91 6.11 -7.37 0.50
N LEU A 92 6.76 -6.38 -0.14
CA LEU A 92 6.05 -5.26 -0.77
C LEU A 92 5.26 -5.72 -2.00
N ILE A 93 5.83 -6.59 -2.85
CA ILE A 93 5.13 -7.18 -3.99
C ILE A 93 3.93 -8.00 -3.48
N TRP A 94 4.14 -8.84 -2.46
CA TRP A 94 3.07 -9.62 -1.84
C TRP A 94 1.94 -8.74 -1.31
N LEU A 95 2.26 -7.69 -0.57
CA LEU A 95 1.27 -6.75 -0.03
C LEU A 95 0.50 -6.02 -1.14
N ALA A 96 1.19 -5.63 -2.21
CA ALA A 96 0.55 -4.99 -3.38
C ALA A 96 -0.44 -5.94 -4.05
N LEU A 97 -0.09 -7.23 -4.23
CA LEU A 97 -0.97 -8.24 -4.79
C LEU A 97 -2.19 -8.53 -3.91
N VAL A 98 -2.00 -8.60 -2.59
CA VAL A 98 -3.12 -8.76 -1.63
C VAL A 98 -4.08 -7.56 -1.71
N ASN A 99 -3.56 -6.34 -1.74
CA ASN A 99 -4.38 -5.14 -1.90
C ASN A 99 -5.15 -5.16 -3.23
N LEU A 100 -4.46 -5.49 -4.33
CA LEU A 100 -5.08 -5.53 -5.65
C LEU A 100 -6.16 -6.61 -5.76
N ALA A 101 -5.89 -7.82 -5.27
CA ALA A 101 -6.86 -8.90 -5.21
C ALA A 101 -8.11 -8.50 -4.42
N ALA A 102 -7.94 -7.87 -3.25
CA ALA A 102 -9.03 -7.38 -2.43
C ALA A 102 -9.87 -6.33 -3.17
N GLN A 103 -9.23 -5.33 -3.82
CA GLN A 103 -9.95 -4.30 -4.57
C GLN A 103 -10.73 -4.86 -5.75
N LEU A 104 -10.13 -5.77 -6.52
CA LEU A 104 -10.79 -6.42 -7.65
C LEU A 104 -11.95 -7.33 -7.21
N TRP A 105 -11.82 -7.99 -6.05
CA TRP A 105 -12.91 -8.77 -5.46
C TRP A 105 -14.11 -7.89 -5.12
N PHE A 106 -13.89 -6.72 -4.48
CA PHE A 106 -14.97 -5.77 -4.21
C PHE A 106 -15.56 -5.16 -5.48
N ALA A 107 -14.73 -4.88 -6.50
CA ALA A 107 -15.22 -4.39 -7.78
C ALA A 107 -16.14 -5.40 -8.48
N ARG A 108 -15.86 -6.70 -8.32
CA ARG A 108 -16.62 -7.78 -8.95
C ARG A 108 -17.91 -8.10 -8.21
N TRP A 109 -17.84 -8.24 -6.90
CA TRP A 109 -18.95 -8.75 -6.10
C TRP A 109 -19.76 -7.68 -5.37
N GLY A 110 -19.23 -6.46 -5.29
CA GLY A 110 -19.95 -5.27 -4.85
C GLY A 110 -20.75 -5.46 -3.57
N MET A 111 -20.10 -5.84 -2.46
CA MET A 111 -20.79 -5.98 -1.16
C MET A 111 -21.26 -4.61 -0.66
N ARG A 112 -22.38 -4.12 -1.23
CA ARG A 112 -23.05 -2.90 -0.76
C ARG A 112 -23.66 -3.08 0.62
N ALA A 113 -23.81 -4.31 1.09
CA ALA A 113 -24.47 -4.64 2.34
C ALA A 113 -23.64 -4.33 3.61
N PHE A 114 -22.30 -4.28 3.50
CA PHE A 114 -21.42 -3.97 4.62
C PHE A 114 -20.82 -2.57 4.47
N ALA A 115 -20.87 -1.76 5.53
CA ALA A 115 -20.26 -0.44 5.63
C ALA A 115 -20.74 0.62 4.61
N GLY A 116 -22.04 0.64 4.24
CA GLY A 116 -22.63 1.74 3.46
C GLY A 116 -22.05 1.90 2.05
N GLY A 117 -21.59 0.83 1.40
CA GLY A 117 -20.99 0.89 0.06
C GLY A 117 -19.49 1.18 0.02
N ASN A 118 -18.85 1.43 1.15
CA ASN A 118 -17.43 1.76 1.26
C ASN A 118 -16.56 0.62 1.82
N ALA A 119 -17.05 -0.62 1.73
CA ALA A 119 -16.36 -1.81 2.25
C ALA A 119 -14.95 -1.99 1.65
N ASN A 120 -14.75 -1.61 0.39
CA ASN A 120 -13.44 -1.62 -0.26
C ASN A 120 -12.44 -0.70 0.42
N LEU A 121 -12.83 0.52 0.81
CA LEU A 121 -11.96 1.47 1.50
C LEU A 121 -11.63 1.01 2.91
N TRP A 122 -12.61 0.46 3.63
CA TRP A 122 -12.38 -0.15 4.95
C TRP A 122 -11.43 -1.33 4.86
N THR A 123 -11.57 -2.18 3.85
CA THR A 123 -10.65 -3.31 3.64
C THR A 123 -9.24 -2.84 3.32
N LEU A 124 -9.08 -1.83 2.44
CA LEU A 124 -7.78 -1.22 2.19
C LEU A 124 -7.15 -0.66 3.47
N PHE A 125 -7.94 0.06 4.26
CA PHE A 125 -7.47 0.60 5.53
C PHE A 125 -7.00 -0.52 6.48
N LEU A 126 -7.81 -1.54 6.68
CA LEU A 126 -7.49 -2.65 7.59
C LEU A 126 -6.26 -3.44 7.13
N ILE A 127 -6.17 -3.78 5.84
CA ILE A 127 -5.01 -4.50 5.28
C ILE A 127 -3.72 -3.68 5.51
N ASN A 128 -3.73 -2.39 5.15
CA ASN A 128 -2.51 -1.58 5.20
C ASN A 128 -2.15 -1.13 6.63
N ALA A 129 -3.14 -0.89 7.49
CA ALA A 129 -2.90 -0.61 8.91
C ALA A 129 -2.34 -1.84 9.62
N ALA A 130 -2.91 -3.03 9.37
CA ALA A 130 -2.40 -4.29 9.89
C ALA A 130 -1.00 -4.61 9.35
N ALA A 131 -0.75 -4.38 8.06
CA ALA A 131 0.56 -4.55 7.44
C ALA A 131 1.62 -3.66 8.10
N LEU A 132 1.29 -2.37 8.34
CA LEU A 132 2.20 -1.45 9.02
C LEU A 132 2.46 -1.88 10.47
N ALA A 133 1.43 -2.28 11.20
CA ALA A 133 1.56 -2.77 12.57
C ALA A 133 2.42 -4.05 12.62
N ALA A 134 2.17 -5.00 11.71
CA ALA A 134 2.99 -6.22 11.58
C ALA A 134 4.44 -5.88 11.22
N TRP A 135 4.67 -4.94 10.30
CA TRP A 135 6.00 -4.50 9.91
C TRP A 135 6.78 -3.95 11.12
N GLU A 136 6.15 -3.08 11.91
CA GLU A 136 6.77 -2.52 13.11
C GLU A 136 7.03 -3.59 14.20
N MET A 137 6.12 -4.54 14.39
CA MET A 137 6.31 -5.66 15.31
C MET A 137 7.48 -6.56 14.90
N LEU A 138 7.53 -6.95 13.59
CA LEU A 138 8.58 -7.81 13.06
C LEU A 138 9.93 -7.10 13.03
N ARG A 139 9.94 -5.80 12.75
CA ARG A 139 11.11 -4.95 12.90
C ARG A 139 11.60 -4.89 14.36
N ALA A 140 10.69 -4.69 15.30
CA ALA A 140 11.03 -4.67 16.74
C ALA A 140 11.57 -6.03 17.24
N ALA A 141 11.11 -7.13 16.62
CA ALA A 141 11.66 -8.47 16.84
C ALA A 141 13.03 -8.68 16.17
N GLY A 142 13.57 -7.70 15.46
CA GLY A 142 14.91 -7.75 14.85
C GLY A 142 14.99 -8.55 13.56
N LEU A 143 13.87 -8.85 12.89
CA LEU A 143 13.90 -9.56 11.62
C LEU A 143 14.49 -8.67 10.54
N ARG A 144 15.56 -9.15 9.89
CA ARG A 144 16.42 -8.41 8.97
C ARG A 144 15.66 -7.77 7.80
N GLU A 145 14.73 -8.50 7.21
CA GLU A 145 13.92 -8.08 6.06
C GLU A 145 13.03 -6.87 6.34
N PHE A 146 12.69 -6.63 7.61
CA PHE A 146 11.84 -5.51 8.04
C PHE A 146 12.63 -4.30 8.55
N LEU A 147 13.96 -4.38 8.59
CA LEU A 147 14.82 -3.28 9.08
C LEU A 147 14.99 -2.15 8.04
N ALA A 148 14.73 -2.40 6.75
CA ALA A 148 14.94 -1.44 5.68
C ALA A 148 14.01 -0.23 5.80
N PRO A 149 14.52 1.01 6.04
CA PRO A 149 13.67 2.20 6.25
C PRO A 149 12.82 2.55 5.03
N TRP A 150 13.37 2.38 3.83
CA TRP A 150 12.66 2.70 2.58
C TRP A 150 11.41 1.85 2.39
N ALA A 151 11.49 0.55 2.69
CA ALA A 151 10.37 -0.37 2.54
C ALA A 151 9.26 -0.06 3.56
N GLN A 152 9.64 0.21 4.80
CA GLN A 152 8.72 0.65 5.84
C GLN A 152 7.98 1.93 5.47
N ARG A 153 8.68 2.92 4.86
CA ARG A 153 8.06 4.17 4.39
C ARG A 153 7.02 3.93 3.31
N ILE A 154 7.24 2.95 2.43
CA ILE A 154 6.25 2.55 1.42
C ILE A 154 4.99 1.98 2.09
N VAL A 155 5.14 1.07 3.07
CA VAL A 155 4.00 0.51 3.82
C VAL A 155 3.28 1.60 4.62
N ALA A 156 4.04 2.52 5.25
CA ALA A 156 3.47 3.66 5.97
C ALA A 156 2.69 4.59 5.03
N LEU A 157 3.20 4.83 3.81
CA LEU A 157 2.50 5.63 2.80
C LEU A 157 1.19 4.96 2.36
N ALA A 158 1.21 3.67 2.06
CA ALA A 158 0.00 2.92 1.70
C ALA A 158 -1.05 2.96 2.82
N SER A 159 -0.62 2.75 4.07
CA SER A 159 -1.48 2.88 5.26
C SER A 159 -2.01 4.30 5.44
N GLY A 160 -1.17 5.32 5.19
CA GLY A 160 -1.53 6.74 5.29
C GLY A 160 -2.58 7.16 4.27
N VAL A 161 -2.44 6.72 3.02
CA VAL A 161 -3.43 6.96 1.96
C VAL A 161 -4.77 6.34 2.33
N ALA A 162 -4.77 5.08 2.76
CA ALA A 162 -5.99 4.37 3.16
C ALA A 162 -6.65 5.03 4.39
N ALA A 163 -5.86 5.40 5.42
CA ALA A 163 -6.36 6.09 6.60
C ALA A 163 -6.93 7.46 6.26
N THR A 164 -6.27 8.22 5.36
CA THR A 164 -6.78 9.51 4.89
C THR A 164 -8.13 9.35 4.18
N ALA A 165 -8.28 8.31 3.35
CA ALA A 165 -9.56 8.01 2.70
C ALA A 165 -10.68 7.75 3.73
N ILE A 166 -10.40 7.01 4.82
CA ILE A 166 -11.35 6.82 5.93
C ILE A 166 -11.66 8.16 6.64
N GLY A 167 -10.66 9.00 6.89
CA GLY A 167 -10.88 10.35 7.44
C GLY A 167 -11.75 11.24 6.54
N VAL A 168 -11.56 11.15 5.23
CA VAL A 168 -12.39 11.82 4.22
C VAL A 168 -13.83 11.31 4.26
N LEU A 169 -14.05 9.98 4.37
CA LEU A 169 -15.39 9.40 4.52
C LEU A 169 -16.12 9.93 5.76
N ALA A 170 -15.42 10.12 6.88
CA ALA A 170 -16.00 10.69 8.09
C ALA A 170 -16.59 12.09 7.84
N VAL A 171 -16.03 12.83 6.88
CA VAL A 171 -16.49 14.18 6.52
C VAL A 171 -17.60 14.15 5.48
N ILE A 172 -17.42 13.42 4.36
CA ILE A 172 -18.28 13.57 3.18
C ILE A 172 -19.41 12.56 3.10
N ASP A 173 -19.25 11.36 3.66
CA ASP A 173 -20.23 10.28 3.51
C ASP A 173 -21.34 10.39 4.56
N ALA A 174 -22.58 10.24 4.09
CA ALA A 174 -23.76 10.21 4.96
C ALA A 174 -24.17 8.79 5.39
N GLN A 175 -23.72 7.77 4.66
CA GLN A 175 -24.10 6.38 4.87
C GLN A 175 -23.19 5.65 5.86
N THR A 176 -21.91 6.01 5.88
CA THR A 176 -20.96 5.46 6.87
C THR A 176 -21.17 6.14 8.23
N PRO A 177 -21.16 5.39 9.36
CA PRO A 177 -21.16 5.99 10.68
C PRO A 177 -19.95 6.91 10.85
N ARG A 178 -20.16 8.23 10.76
CA ARG A 178 -19.09 9.25 10.77
C ARG A 178 -18.17 9.13 11.97
N TRP A 179 -18.76 8.82 13.15
CA TRP A 179 -17.99 8.63 14.38
C TRP A 179 -17.01 7.46 14.29
N LEU A 180 -17.41 6.35 13.62
CA LEU A 180 -16.56 5.18 13.47
C LEU A 180 -15.37 5.48 12.55
N ALA A 181 -15.62 6.13 11.41
CA ALA A 181 -14.58 6.53 10.48
C ALA A 181 -13.61 7.56 11.12
N ALA A 182 -14.15 8.54 11.85
CA ALA A 182 -13.33 9.50 12.59
C ALA A 182 -12.48 8.83 13.67
N LEU A 183 -13.05 7.92 14.45
CA LEU A 183 -12.31 7.16 15.47
C LEU A 183 -11.20 6.29 14.85
N ALA A 184 -11.47 5.58 13.74
CA ALA A 184 -10.48 4.78 13.05
C ALA A 184 -9.30 5.63 12.55
N TRP A 185 -9.60 6.78 11.94
CA TRP A 185 -8.58 7.72 11.49
C TRP A 185 -7.78 8.32 12.65
N LEU A 186 -8.42 8.75 13.72
CA LEU A 186 -7.75 9.27 14.91
C LEU A 186 -6.90 8.20 15.62
N ALA A 187 -7.41 6.97 15.72
CA ALA A 187 -6.65 5.85 16.26
C ALA A 187 -5.38 5.55 15.44
N TRP A 188 -5.51 5.63 14.09
CA TRP A 188 -4.34 5.50 13.21
C TRP A 188 -3.34 6.63 13.43
N LEU A 189 -3.78 7.90 13.52
CA LEU A 189 -2.90 9.03 13.82
C LEU A 189 -2.18 8.86 15.17
N GLY A 190 -2.90 8.41 16.21
CA GLY A 190 -2.33 8.11 17.52
C GLY A 190 -1.28 7.00 17.46
N ALA A 191 -1.54 5.94 16.71
CA ALA A 191 -0.59 4.84 16.48
C ALA A 191 0.67 5.32 15.75
N ILE A 192 0.52 6.13 14.70
CA ILE A 192 1.65 6.74 13.96
C ILE A 192 2.47 7.64 14.91
N TRP A 193 1.81 8.50 15.67
CA TRP A 193 2.49 9.35 16.64
C TRP A 193 3.29 8.53 17.66
N MET A 194 2.67 7.51 18.24
CA MET A 194 3.32 6.63 19.22
C MET A 194 4.52 5.88 18.63
N ALA A 195 4.37 5.33 17.42
CA ALA A 195 5.42 4.55 16.78
C ALA A 195 6.58 5.44 16.26
N PHE A 196 6.25 6.57 15.63
CA PHE A 196 7.21 7.35 14.84
C PHE A 196 7.58 8.71 15.44
N ARG A 197 7.07 9.07 16.60
CA ARG A 197 7.51 10.24 17.38
C ARG A 197 8.09 9.82 18.74
N VAL A 198 7.45 8.86 19.41
CA VAL A 198 7.83 8.49 20.79
C VAL A 198 8.88 7.38 20.80
N ARG A 199 8.67 6.30 20.01
CA ARG A 199 9.59 5.16 19.99
C ARG A 199 10.78 5.35 19.07
N ARG A 200 10.55 5.95 17.92
CA ARG A 200 11.58 6.19 16.90
C ARG A 200 11.12 7.29 15.96
N VAL A 201 11.86 8.36 15.87
CA VAL A 201 11.50 9.47 15.01
C VAL A 201 11.69 9.06 13.52
N ASP A 202 10.64 9.23 12.71
CA ASP A 202 10.73 9.17 11.25
C ASP A 202 9.95 10.35 10.67
N VAL A 203 10.69 11.39 10.31
CA VAL A 203 10.15 12.66 9.81
C VAL A 203 9.30 12.46 8.57
N PHE A 204 9.63 11.49 7.68
CA PHE A 204 8.86 11.20 6.48
C PHE A 204 7.46 10.69 6.82
N VAL A 205 7.35 9.72 7.72
CA VAL A 205 6.07 9.16 8.14
C VAL A 205 5.22 10.20 8.87
N LEU A 206 5.84 10.99 9.74
CA LEU A 206 5.15 12.07 10.46
C LEU A 206 4.66 13.18 9.51
N ALA A 207 5.43 13.50 8.46
CA ALA A 207 4.99 14.44 7.42
C ALA A 207 3.77 13.91 6.65
N GLY A 208 3.73 12.61 6.36
CA GLY A 208 2.56 11.95 5.76
C GLY A 208 1.32 12.02 6.66
N ALA A 209 1.48 11.79 7.96
CA ALA A 209 0.40 11.94 8.93
C ALA A 209 -0.12 13.39 9.03
N LEU A 210 0.79 14.37 9.04
CA LEU A 210 0.44 15.79 9.00
C LEU A 210 -0.35 16.14 7.72
N LEU A 211 0.10 15.65 6.56
CA LEU A 211 -0.63 15.86 5.30
C LEU A 211 -2.03 15.27 5.37
N SER A 212 -2.20 14.08 5.97
CA SER A 212 -3.52 13.49 6.22
C SER A 212 -4.42 14.41 7.05
N VAL A 213 -3.89 14.99 8.12
CA VAL A 213 -4.64 15.96 8.95
C VAL A 213 -5.03 17.18 8.14
N ILE A 214 -4.11 17.75 7.36
CA ILE A 214 -4.39 18.94 6.52
C ILE A 214 -5.52 18.64 5.53
N VAL A 215 -5.48 17.50 4.85
CA VAL A 215 -6.51 17.10 3.86
C VAL A 215 -7.87 16.97 4.52
N VAL A 216 -7.96 16.23 5.63
CA VAL A 216 -9.24 15.98 6.31
C VAL A 216 -9.81 17.26 6.91
N VAL A 217 -8.97 18.10 7.54
CA VAL A 217 -9.40 19.39 8.12
C VAL A 217 -9.83 20.37 7.03
N ALA A 218 -9.09 20.46 5.92
CA ALA A 218 -9.46 21.34 4.80
C ALA A 218 -10.82 20.95 4.22
N LEU A 219 -11.09 19.65 4.04
CA LEU A 219 -12.38 19.14 3.57
C LEU A 219 -13.49 19.38 4.59
N PHE A 220 -13.21 19.18 5.87
CA PHE A 220 -14.16 19.46 6.94
C PHE A 220 -14.58 20.94 6.94
N LEU A 221 -13.62 21.85 6.95
CA LEU A 221 -13.88 23.29 6.89
C LEU A 221 -14.59 23.66 5.59
N GLY A 222 -14.17 23.11 4.44
CA GLY A 222 -14.83 23.32 3.15
C GLY A 222 -16.30 22.94 3.19
N LYS A 223 -16.64 21.79 3.77
CA LYS A 223 -18.03 21.33 3.85
C LYS A 223 -18.90 22.22 4.74
N TYR A 224 -18.38 22.62 5.90
CA TYR A 224 -19.20 23.35 6.88
C TYR A 224 -19.20 24.87 6.69
N LEU A 225 -18.13 25.45 6.15
CA LEU A 225 -18.07 26.89 5.88
C LEU A 225 -18.70 27.29 4.54
N HIS A 226 -18.75 26.39 3.54
CA HIS A 226 -19.43 26.69 2.26
C HIS A 226 -20.96 26.75 2.38
N ALA A 227 -21.53 26.19 3.45
CA ALA A 227 -22.96 26.23 3.67
C ALA A 227 -23.50 27.68 3.82
N ASP A 228 -22.68 28.64 4.26
CA ASP A 228 -23.07 30.01 4.51
C ASP A 228 -22.86 30.98 3.33
N ASN A 229 -22.39 30.49 2.15
CA ASN A 229 -22.11 31.31 0.95
C ASN A 229 -21.25 32.56 1.23
N SER A 230 -20.47 32.56 2.30
CA SER A 230 -19.67 33.69 2.73
C SER A 230 -18.41 33.83 1.86
N PHE A 231 -18.14 35.05 1.38
CA PHE A 231 -16.89 35.39 0.66
C PHE A 231 -15.62 35.05 1.47
N PHE A 232 -15.72 35.03 2.79
CA PHE A 232 -14.59 34.78 3.70
C PHE A 232 -14.26 33.28 3.87
N SER A 233 -15.16 32.35 3.49
CA SER A 233 -14.95 30.90 3.68
C SER A 233 -13.64 30.37 3.04
N PRO A 234 -13.30 30.70 1.77
CA PRO A 234 -12.06 30.26 1.17
C PRO A 234 -10.81 30.82 1.87
N LEU A 235 -10.88 32.05 2.37
CA LEU A 235 -9.78 32.68 3.10
C LEU A 235 -9.52 32.00 4.44
N LEU A 236 -10.59 31.64 5.18
CA LEU A 236 -10.47 30.90 6.43
C LEU A 236 -9.88 29.50 6.22
N ILE A 237 -10.31 28.80 5.17
CA ILE A 237 -9.74 27.48 4.81
C ILE A 237 -8.27 27.63 4.49
N ALA A 238 -7.90 28.60 3.65
CA ALA A 238 -6.51 28.85 3.28
C ALA A 238 -5.66 29.19 4.51
N ALA A 239 -6.15 30.06 5.40
CA ALA A 239 -5.46 30.42 6.64
C ALA A 239 -5.24 29.19 7.54
N ALA A 240 -6.26 28.34 7.71
CA ALA A 240 -6.15 27.11 8.50
C ALA A 240 -5.12 26.13 7.89
N VAL A 241 -5.14 25.92 6.57
CA VAL A 241 -4.19 25.06 5.87
C VAL A 241 -2.77 25.60 6.03
N ILE A 242 -2.56 26.92 5.85
CA ILE A 242 -1.24 27.55 6.01
C ILE A 242 -0.75 27.40 7.45
N ALA A 243 -1.61 27.63 8.44
CA ALA A 243 -1.27 27.50 9.85
C ALA A 243 -0.85 26.06 10.20
N LEU A 244 -1.62 25.07 9.76
CA LEU A 244 -1.29 23.64 9.96
C LEU A 244 0.01 23.26 9.26
N ALA A 245 0.19 23.66 8.00
CA ALA A 245 1.38 23.36 7.23
C ALA A 245 2.64 24.01 7.84
N THR A 246 2.54 25.29 8.22
CA THR A 246 3.68 26.02 8.81
C THR A 246 4.01 25.48 10.20
N GLY A 247 3.01 25.30 11.07
CA GLY A 247 3.22 24.74 12.41
C GLY A 247 3.80 23.34 12.37
N GLY A 248 3.27 22.51 11.46
CA GLY A 248 3.79 21.17 11.22
C GLY A 248 5.22 21.16 10.67
N ALA A 249 5.53 22.01 9.68
CA ALA A 249 6.88 22.11 9.12
C ALA A 249 7.91 22.54 10.17
N VAL A 250 7.56 23.53 11.02
CA VAL A 250 8.43 23.96 12.14
C VAL A 250 8.68 22.81 13.13
N THR A 251 7.62 22.07 13.47
CA THR A 251 7.72 20.92 14.38
C THR A 251 8.61 19.83 13.79
N LEU A 252 8.37 19.44 12.52
CA LEU A 252 9.16 18.42 11.82
C LEU A 252 10.63 18.84 11.67
N LYS A 253 10.89 20.13 11.40
CA LYS A 253 12.27 20.66 11.33
C LYS A 253 12.99 20.53 12.67
N ARG A 254 12.33 20.87 13.79
CA ARG A 254 12.91 20.68 15.13
C ARG A 254 13.26 19.22 15.39
N LEU A 255 12.35 18.29 15.05
CA LEU A 255 12.60 16.87 15.20
C LEU A 255 13.77 16.37 14.36
N ALA A 256 13.90 16.85 13.13
CA ALA A 256 15.03 16.50 12.26
C ALA A 256 16.38 17.02 12.79
N THR A 257 16.39 18.17 13.50
CA THR A 257 17.60 18.71 14.10
C THR A 257 17.97 18.07 15.46
N GLU A 258 17.01 17.45 16.15
CA GLU A 258 17.25 16.71 17.38
C GLU A 258 17.88 15.33 17.11
N GLU A 259 17.74 14.80 15.89
CA GLU A 259 18.31 13.49 15.47
C GLU A 259 19.70 13.62 14.81
N ALA A 260 20.10 14.81 14.35
CA ALA A 260 21.38 15.06 13.66
C ALA A 260 22.52 15.33 14.65
#